data_cdc65c651a972bda83904425b8300086
#
_entry.id   cdc65c651a972bda83904425b8300086
#
_cell.length_a   1.000
_cell.length_b   1.000
_cell.length_c   1.000
_cell.angle_alpha   90.00
_cell.angle_beta   90.00
_cell.angle_gamma   90.00
#
_symmetry.space_group_name_H-M   'P 1'
#
loop_
_entity.id
_entity.type
_entity.pdbx_description
1 polymer ?
#
loop_
_entity_poly.entity_id
_entity_poly.type
_entity_poly.pdbx_seq_one_letter_code
_entity_poly.pdbx_strand_id
1 'polypeptide(L)'
;MVKKIIISIVLALSFPQEIIGEGLNGQELIDYVIDNYKTSNVLSYNGARDAMYGYIDNDNGTVQCIYTEYAVDNVPNNNPRPYVYENGIDCEHLWPQSMYEGTQPMKSDIHHLRPSKSNVNSSRGNKPYNESPDNQTQTWYWLEYQLNDPPNQNRYKYSESASGIFEPREEVKGDVARAMFYFYTMYKEEADEANDEFFELQKEILYDWHQNDQITNEEIDRTWYIAEYQNYPNPFILDETLIQRCYFVEDFIIGDVNQDSIINVLDIIVIMNYILDLIELDQTQLELADLNNDNGINILDIVLLIEEIIS
;
A
#
# COMPACT_ATOMS: atom_id res chain seq x y z
N MET A 1 18.75 41.26 33.49
CA MET A 1 18.10 41.00 32.20
C MET A 1 17.61 39.55 32.18
N VAL A 2 16.31 39.35 32.38
CA VAL A 2 15.69 38.02 32.41
C VAL A 2 15.27 37.69 30.98
N LYS A 3 15.90 36.69 30.36
CA LYS A 3 15.47 36.19 29.02
C LYS A 3 14.16 35.43 29.20
N LYS A 4 13.07 35.97 28.65
CA LYS A 4 11.82 35.24 28.49
C LYS A 4 12.03 34.15 27.41
N ILE A 5 11.97 32.88 27.81
CA ILE A 5 11.88 31.74 26.92
C ILE A 5 10.40 31.65 26.51
N ILE A 6 10.12 31.94 25.26
CA ILE A 6 8.78 31.69 24.65
C ILE A 6 8.80 30.24 24.20
N ILE A 7 8.11 29.38 24.95
CA ILE A 7 7.84 28.01 24.50
C ILE A 7 6.61 28.12 23.57
N SER A 8 6.82 28.03 22.25
CA SER A 8 5.74 27.83 21.30
C SER A 8 5.26 26.39 21.42
N ILE A 9 4.10 26.20 22.02
CA ILE A 9 3.38 24.94 21.96
C ILE A 9 2.73 24.90 20.58
N VAL A 10 3.30 24.10 19.66
CA VAL A 10 2.64 23.71 18.43
C VAL A 10 1.59 22.68 18.83
N LEU A 11 0.33 23.11 18.92
CA LEU A 11 -0.80 22.16 18.94
C LEU A 11 -0.88 21.56 17.55
N ALA A 12 -0.46 20.32 17.41
CA ALA A 12 -0.86 19.52 16.26
C ALA A 12 -2.39 19.32 16.37
N LEU A 13 -3.13 20.03 15.56
CA LEU A 13 -4.54 19.76 15.32
C LEU A 13 -4.58 18.48 14.48
N SER A 14 -4.72 17.33 15.13
CA SER A 14 -5.14 16.12 14.43
C SER A 14 -6.58 16.35 13.97
N PHE A 15 -6.77 16.62 12.69
CA PHE A 15 -8.10 16.47 12.10
C PHE A 15 -8.46 15.00 12.22
N PRO A 16 -9.72 14.65 12.59
CA PRO A 16 -10.15 13.28 12.52
C PRO A 16 -9.94 12.80 11.08
N GLN A 17 -9.16 11.73 10.92
CA GLN A 17 -8.96 11.08 9.63
C GLN A 17 -10.33 10.60 9.15
N GLU A 18 -10.71 10.96 7.94
CA GLU A 18 -11.99 10.53 7.38
C GLU A 18 -11.89 9.04 7.06
N ILE A 19 -12.76 8.23 7.65
CA ILE A 19 -12.80 6.79 7.37
C ILE A 19 -13.55 6.58 6.05
N ILE A 20 -12.85 6.18 5.03
CA ILE A 20 -13.40 5.92 3.70
C ILE A 20 -14.28 4.66 3.75
N GLY A 21 -15.55 4.76 3.32
CA GLY A 21 -16.47 3.62 3.35
C GLY A 21 -16.70 3.08 4.77
N GLU A 22 -17.00 3.96 5.73
CA GLU A 22 -17.24 3.59 7.12
C GLU A 22 -18.27 2.43 7.23
N GLY A 23 -17.90 1.38 7.96
CA GLY A 23 -18.73 0.18 8.14
C GLY A 23 -18.60 -0.86 7.02
N LEU A 24 -17.91 -0.56 5.91
CA LEU A 24 -17.64 -1.52 4.83
C LEU A 24 -16.28 -2.21 5.03
N ASN A 25 -16.19 -3.47 4.56
CA ASN A 25 -14.98 -4.28 4.59
C ASN A 25 -14.89 -5.19 3.36
N GLY A 26 -13.73 -5.79 3.12
CA GLY A 26 -13.51 -6.77 2.05
C GLY A 26 -13.94 -6.29 0.68
N GLN A 27 -14.58 -7.15 -0.10
CA GLN A 27 -14.95 -6.86 -1.49
C GLN A 27 -15.95 -5.68 -1.60
N GLU A 28 -16.88 -5.52 -0.66
CA GLU A 28 -17.84 -4.42 -0.66
C GLU A 28 -17.12 -3.06 -0.52
N LEU A 29 -16.10 -3.00 0.33
CA LEU A 29 -15.27 -1.79 0.45
C LEU A 29 -14.39 -1.58 -0.79
N ILE A 30 -13.84 -2.62 -1.37
CA ILE A 30 -13.07 -2.55 -2.62
C ILE A 30 -13.94 -1.96 -3.75
N ASP A 31 -15.15 -2.45 -3.92
CA ASP A 31 -16.10 -1.94 -4.93
C ASP A 31 -16.42 -0.46 -4.69
N TYR A 32 -16.68 -0.08 -3.43
CA TYR A 32 -16.87 1.32 -3.05
C TYR A 32 -15.66 2.19 -3.40
N VAL A 33 -14.44 1.73 -3.12
CA VAL A 33 -13.20 2.45 -3.41
C VAL A 33 -13.01 2.63 -4.92
N ILE A 34 -13.27 1.60 -5.71
CA ILE A 34 -13.20 1.68 -7.19
C ILE A 34 -14.19 2.72 -7.72
N ASP A 35 -15.43 2.67 -7.28
CA ASP A 35 -16.50 3.55 -7.75
C ASP A 35 -16.25 5.04 -7.43
N ASN A 36 -15.54 5.32 -6.33
CA ASN A 36 -15.34 6.70 -5.85
C ASN A 36 -13.94 7.26 -6.10
N TYR A 37 -12.93 6.42 -6.39
CA TYR A 37 -11.54 6.87 -6.46
C TYR A 37 -10.78 6.41 -7.71
N LYS A 38 -11.36 5.57 -8.58
CA LYS A 38 -10.72 5.20 -9.85
C LYS A 38 -10.61 6.42 -10.76
N THR A 39 -9.41 6.68 -11.29
CA THR A 39 -9.17 7.85 -12.14
C THR A 39 -10.16 7.93 -13.30
N SER A 40 -10.76 9.09 -13.49
CA SER A 40 -11.71 9.36 -14.59
C SER A 40 -11.10 10.21 -15.70
N ASN A 41 -9.94 10.80 -15.48
CA ASN A 41 -9.23 11.60 -16.47
C ASN A 41 -7.91 10.92 -16.87
N VAL A 42 -7.92 10.26 -18.02
CA VAL A 42 -6.76 9.54 -18.55
C VAL A 42 -5.89 10.48 -19.37
N LEU A 43 -4.71 10.80 -18.86
CA LEU A 43 -3.72 11.59 -19.57
C LEU A 43 -3.04 10.74 -20.67
N SER A 44 -2.48 11.41 -21.69
CA SER A 44 -1.49 10.73 -22.53
C SER A 44 -0.25 10.40 -21.69
N TYR A 45 0.49 9.36 -22.03
CA TYR A 45 1.70 8.98 -21.28
C TYR A 45 2.74 10.10 -21.24
N ASN A 46 2.85 10.89 -22.30
CA ASN A 46 3.71 12.06 -22.30
C ASN A 46 3.18 13.15 -21.34
N GLY A 47 1.86 13.39 -21.35
CA GLY A 47 1.22 14.37 -20.45
C GLY A 47 1.37 13.99 -18.97
N ALA A 48 1.20 12.71 -18.64
CA ALA A 48 1.40 12.21 -17.28
C ALA A 48 2.84 12.45 -16.78
N ARG A 49 3.84 12.14 -17.61
CA ARG A 49 5.26 12.38 -17.28
C ARG A 49 5.61 13.87 -17.23
N ASP A 50 5.02 14.70 -18.10
CA ASP A 50 5.23 16.14 -18.04
C ASP A 50 4.62 16.76 -16.77
N ALA A 51 3.44 16.29 -16.33
CA ALA A 51 2.85 16.68 -15.06
C ALA A 51 3.72 16.23 -13.87
N MET A 52 4.16 14.97 -13.88
CA MET A 52 5.00 14.39 -12.83
C MET A 52 6.32 15.15 -12.67
N TYR A 53 7.12 15.26 -13.73
CA TYR A 53 8.45 15.90 -13.64
C TYR A 53 8.42 17.42 -13.59
N GLY A 54 7.36 18.05 -14.13
CA GLY A 54 7.27 19.50 -14.18
C GLY A 54 6.65 20.14 -12.95
N TYR A 55 5.81 19.38 -12.22
CA TYR A 55 4.98 19.95 -11.15
C TYR A 55 4.85 19.06 -9.93
N ILE A 56 4.46 17.78 -10.09
CA ILE A 56 4.07 16.91 -8.97
C ILE A 56 5.28 16.47 -8.16
N ASP A 57 6.30 15.92 -8.84
CA ASP A 57 7.55 15.45 -8.23
C ASP A 57 8.71 16.44 -8.48
N ASN A 58 8.39 17.73 -8.64
CA ASN A 58 9.35 18.81 -8.87
C ASN A 58 9.35 19.77 -7.69
N ASP A 59 10.30 19.60 -6.79
CA ASP A 59 10.48 20.54 -5.68
C ASP A 59 11.42 21.68 -6.08
N ASN A 60 10.85 22.85 -6.39
CA ASN A 60 11.60 24.07 -6.74
C ASN A 60 12.65 23.88 -7.86
N GLY A 61 12.36 23.05 -8.84
CA GLY A 61 13.27 22.71 -9.94
C GLY A 61 14.12 21.47 -9.69
N THR A 62 13.91 20.73 -8.63
CA THR A 62 14.61 19.48 -8.32
C THR A 62 13.66 18.30 -8.46
N VAL A 63 14.07 17.30 -9.24
CA VAL A 63 13.39 16.01 -9.38
C VAL A 63 14.26 14.92 -8.81
N GLN A 64 13.73 14.16 -7.84
CA GLN A 64 14.47 13.15 -7.10
C GLN A 64 14.00 11.73 -7.42
N CYS A 65 14.97 10.81 -7.57
CA CYS A 65 14.72 9.39 -7.71
C CYS A 65 14.16 8.78 -6.42
N ILE A 66 13.01 8.10 -6.52
CA ILE A 66 12.38 7.44 -5.36
C ILE A 66 13.32 6.42 -4.69
N TYR A 67 14.08 5.66 -5.46
CA TYR A 67 14.89 4.56 -4.93
C TYR A 67 16.24 4.96 -4.35
N THR A 68 16.80 6.12 -4.75
CA THR A 68 18.22 6.40 -4.45
C THR A 68 18.50 7.78 -3.91
N GLU A 69 17.51 8.65 -3.78
CA GLU A 69 17.71 10.08 -3.48
C GLU A 69 18.59 10.82 -4.53
N TYR A 70 18.95 10.17 -5.65
CA TYR A 70 19.63 10.88 -6.75
C TYR A 70 18.71 11.98 -7.28
N ALA A 71 19.24 13.17 -7.37
CA ALA A 71 18.46 14.35 -7.73
C ALA A 71 19.00 15.04 -8.97
N VAL A 72 18.12 15.59 -9.78
CA VAL A 72 18.42 16.43 -10.94
C VAL A 72 17.86 17.82 -10.67
N ASP A 73 18.72 18.80 -10.64
CA ASP A 73 18.38 20.20 -10.39
C ASP A 73 18.08 20.97 -11.68
N ASN A 74 17.44 22.13 -11.55
CA ASN A 74 17.07 23.03 -12.64
C ASN A 74 16.15 22.41 -13.70
N VAL A 75 15.33 21.46 -13.30
CA VAL A 75 14.33 20.84 -14.17
C VAL A 75 13.26 21.88 -14.54
N PRO A 76 13.04 22.13 -15.84
CA PRO A 76 12.04 23.10 -16.26
C PRO A 76 10.61 22.58 -16.06
N ASN A 77 9.67 23.44 -15.66
CA ASN A 77 8.26 23.09 -15.57
C ASN A 77 7.64 22.72 -16.94
N ASN A 78 8.11 23.37 -18.00
CA ASN A 78 7.62 23.12 -19.35
C ASN A 78 8.53 22.15 -20.10
N ASN A 79 7.95 21.06 -20.63
CA ASN A 79 8.65 20.02 -21.36
C ASN A 79 9.85 19.42 -20.57
N PRO A 80 9.67 18.97 -19.33
CA PRO A 80 10.74 18.51 -18.44
C PRO A 80 11.39 17.21 -18.89
N ARG A 81 10.66 16.32 -19.59
CA ARG A 81 11.06 14.95 -19.94
C ARG A 81 12.44 14.86 -20.63
N PRO A 82 12.77 15.63 -21.68
CA PRO A 82 14.10 15.54 -22.29
C PRO A 82 15.21 15.85 -21.31
N TYR A 83 15.01 16.87 -20.46
CA TYR A 83 15.99 17.30 -19.50
C TYR A 83 16.27 16.24 -18.43
N VAL A 84 15.23 15.67 -17.81
CA VAL A 84 15.40 14.63 -16.77
C VAL A 84 15.99 13.35 -17.36
N TYR A 85 15.59 12.98 -18.58
CA TYR A 85 16.12 11.81 -19.28
C TYR A 85 17.61 11.96 -19.61
N GLU A 86 18.04 13.12 -20.15
CA GLU A 86 19.44 13.42 -20.42
C GLU A 86 20.30 13.42 -19.14
N ASN A 87 19.68 13.68 -17.98
CA ASN A 87 20.34 13.64 -16.68
C ASN A 87 20.11 12.31 -15.92
N GLY A 88 19.68 11.25 -16.61
CA GLY A 88 19.66 9.89 -16.09
C GLY A 88 18.43 9.54 -15.24
N ILE A 89 17.33 10.29 -15.34
CA ILE A 89 16.04 9.97 -14.70
C ILE A 89 15.06 9.44 -15.74
N ASP A 90 14.53 8.25 -15.48
CA ASP A 90 13.42 7.63 -16.21
C ASP A 90 12.14 7.63 -15.39
N CYS A 91 11.02 7.28 -16.05
CA CYS A 91 9.76 7.02 -15.39
C CYS A 91 9.69 5.57 -14.94
N GLU A 92 9.71 5.37 -13.65
CA GLU A 92 9.40 4.08 -13.03
C GLU A 92 7.91 3.85 -13.00
N HIS A 93 7.49 2.63 -13.32
CA HIS A 93 6.17 2.10 -13.07
C HIS A 93 6.28 1.12 -11.89
N LEU A 94 5.83 1.53 -10.69
CA LEU A 94 5.90 0.69 -9.49
C LEU A 94 5.20 -0.65 -9.71
N TRP A 95 4.06 -0.66 -10.40
CA TRP A 95 3.52 -1.87 -11.01
C TRP A 95 4.08 -2.01 -12.43
N PRO A 96 4.86 -3.06 -12.73
CA PRO A 96 5.61 -3.14 -13.99
C PRO A 96 4.71 -3.17 -15.22
N GLN A 97 5.11 -2.46 -16.29
CA GLN A 97 4.35 -2.41 -17.53
C GLN A 97 4.08 -3.79 -18.15
N SER A 98 4.99 -4.74 -17.98
CA SER A 98 4.80 -6.12 -18.46
C SER A 98 3.67 -6.88 -17.76
N MET A 99 3.22 -6.39 -16.61
CA MET A 99 2.14 -6.98 -15.81
C MET A 99 0.75 -6.36 -16.09
N TYR A 100 0.59 -5.65 -17.20
CA TYR A 100 -0.66 -5.13 -17.75
C TYR A 100 -0.51 -4.75 -19.25
N GLU A 101 0.46 -5.34 -19.95
CA GLU A 101 0.74 -5.11 -21.38
C GLU A 101 1.03 -3.65 -21.76
N GLY A 102 1.31 -2.78 -20.79
CA GLY A 102 1.59 -1.34 -21.00
C GLY A 102 0.42 -0.56 -21.61
N THR A 103 -0.82 -1.00 -21.38
CA THR A 103 -2.05 -0.39 -21.90
C THR A 103 -2.52 0.80 -21.06
N GLN A 104 -3.42 1.61 -21.62
CA GLN A 104 -4.12 2.68 -20.92
C GLN A 104 -5.38 2.13 -20.23
N PRO A 105 -5.78 2.72 -19.10
CA PRO A 105 -5.28 3.94 -18.43
C PRO A 105 -4.03 3.72 -17.56
N MET A 106 -3.71 2.50 -17.19
CA MET A 106 -2.65 2.10 -16.26
C MET A 106 -1.29 2.75 -16.57
N LYS A 107 -0.90 2.78 -17.86
CA LYS A 107 0.38 3.34 -18.30
C LYS A 107 0.59 4.80 -17.93
N SER A 108 -0.48 5.55 -17.75
CA SER A 108 -0.44 7.00 -17.50
C SER A 108 -0.99 7.37 -16.13
N ASP A 109 -1.33 6.41 -15.29
CA ASP A 109 -1.81 6.67 -13.96
C ASP A 109 -0.64 7.07 -13.04
N ILE A 110 -0.61 8.36 -12.68
CA ILE A 110 0.52 8.96 -11.96
C ILE A 110 0.64 8.42 -10.53
N HIS A 111 -0.40 7.82 -9.96
CA HIS A 111 -0.36 7.27 -8.61
C HIS A 111 0.69 6.17 -8.45
N HIS A 112 0.99 5.41 -9.52
CA HIS A 112 2.06 4.42 -9.51
C HIS A 112 3.29 4.80 -10.35
N LEU A 113 3.33 6.02 -10.90
CA LEU A 113 4.51 6.54 -11.60
C LEU A 113 5.42 7.30 -10.64
N ARG A 114 6.73 7.09 -10.76
CA ARG A 114 7.75 7.78 -9.96
C ARG A 114 8.98 8.13 -10.81
N PRO A 115 9.67 9.22 -10.51
CA PRO A 115 11.01 9.44 -11.08
C PRO A 115 11.97 8.38 -10.54
N SER A 116 12.74 7.75 -11.42
CA SER A 116 13.77 6.78 -11.01
C SER A 116 15.02 6.90 -11.84
N LYS A 117 16.19 6.70 -11.22
CA LYS A 117 17.46 6.62 -11.93
C LYS A 117 17.45 5.45 -12.91
N SER A 118 17.83 5.67 -14.16
CA SER A 118 17.66 4.72 -15.26
C SER A 118 18.29 3.35 -15.02
N ASN A 119 19.47 3.29 -14.38
CA ASN A 119 20.11 2.02 -14.06
C ASN A 119 19.40 1.25 -12.94
N VAL A 120 18.82 1.95 -11.98
CA VAL A 120 18.07 1.35 -10.87
C VAL A 120 16.70 0.87 -11.34
N ASN A 121 16.01 1.67 -12.17
CA ASN A 121 14.79 1.28 -12.85
C ASN A 121 15.00 -0.02 -13.66
N SER A 122 16.07 -0.07 -14.46
CA SER A 122 16.44 -1.27 -15.21
C SER A 122 16.77 -2.47 -14.32
N SER A 123 17.39 -2.25 -13.16
CA SER A 123 17.73 -3.31 -12.20
C SER A 123 16.49 -3.83 -11.46
N ARG A 124 15.54 -2.96 -11.14
CA ARG A 124 14.25 -3.35 -10.60
C ARG A 124 13.47 -4.20 -11.62
N GLY A 125 13.37 -3.73 -12.87
CA GLY A 125 12.71 -4.47 -13.96
C GLY A 125 11.26 -4.81 -13.61
N ASN A 126 10.93 -6.11 -13.59
CA ASN A 126 9.61 -6.62 -13.19
C ASN A 126 9.66 -7.48 -11.92
N LYS A 127 10.69 -7.34 -11.10
CA LYS A 127 10.82 -8.08 -9.85
C LYS A 127 9.72 -7.64 -8.86
N PRO A 128 9.09 -8.57 -8.13
CA PRO A 128 8.27 -8.19 -6.99
C PRO A 128 9.12 -7.52 -5.90
N TYR A 129 8.46 -6.75 -5.07
CA TYR A 129 9.08 -6.16 -3.89
C TYR A 129 9.13 -7.19 -2.76
N ASN A 130 10.24 -7.18 -2.02
CA ASN A 130 10.40 -7.97 -0.80
C ASN A 130 11.65 -7.50 -0.05
N GLU A 131 11.79 -7.93 1.21
CA GLU A 131 13.04 -7.81 1.96
C GLU A 131 14.13 -8.69 1.35
N SER A 132 15.32 -8.13 1.20
CA SER A 132 16.48 -8.83 0.64
C SER A 132 17.49 -9.13 1.73
N PRO A 133 17.77 -10.39 2.06
CA PRO A 133 18.86 -10.68 2.99
C PRO A 133 20.20 -10.16 2.43
N ASP A 134 20.98 -9.44 3.26
CA ASP A 134 22.26 -8.84 2.88
C ASP A 134 23.18 -9.77 2.09
N ASN A 135 23.21 -11.04 2.44
CA ASN A 135 24.06 -12.06 1.81
C ASN A 135 23.52 -12.59 0.46
N GLN A 136 22.31 -12.14 0.05
CA GLN A 136 21.69 -12.48 -1.22
C GLN A 136 21.57 -11.24 -2.13
N THR A 137 21.74 -10.04 -1.58
CA THR A 137 21.74 -8.78 -2.34
C THR A 137 22.95 -8.72 -3.25
N GLN A 138 22.71 -8.49 -4.54
CA GLN A 138 23.73 -8.44 -5.57
C GLN A 138 24.21 -7.03 -5.82
N THR A 139 23.33 -6.04 -5.61
CA THR A 139 23.66 -4.64 -5.88
C THR A 139 22.87 -3.71 -4.95
N TRP A 140 23.58 -2.73 -4.40
CA TRP A 140 23.11 -1.69 -3.50
C TRP A 140 23.16 -0.34 -4.21
N TYR A 141 22.08 0.46 -4.17
CA TYR A 141 21.96 1.72 -4.88
C TYR A 141 21.61 2.87 -3.93
N TRP A 142 22.42 3.91 -3.89
CA TRP A 142 22.13 5.15 -3.18
C TRP A 142 22.83 6.34 -3.86
N LEU A 143 22.14 7.44 -4.09
CA LEU A 143 22.62 8.58 -4.88
C LEU A 143 23.17 8.14 -6.24
N GLU A 144 24.44 8.39 -6.49
CA GLU A 144 25.16 7.92 -7.69
C GLU A 144 25.86 6.57 -7.46
N TYR A 145 25.92 6.10 -6.21
CA TYR A 145 26.65 4.90 -5.85
C TYR A 145 25.91 3.63 -6.28
N GLN A 146 26.70 2.69 -6.75
CA GLN A 146 26.31 1.32 -7.02
C GLN A 146 27.38 0.41 -6.45
N LEU A 147 27.02 -0.39 -5.44
CA LEU A 147 27.95 -1.26 -4.72
C LEU A 147 27.54 -2.72 -4.93
N ASN A 148 28.52 -3.62 -5.00
CA ASN A 148 28.28 -5.06 -5.06
C ASN A 148 28.50 -5.76 -3.71
N ASP A 149 29.01 -5.04 -2.72
CA ASP A 149 29.16 -5.50 -1.35
C ASP A 149 28.28 -4.66 -0.42
N PRO A 150 27.79 -5.22 0.69
CA PRO A 150 26.96 -4.48 1.65
C PRO A 150 27.65 -3.22 2.16
N PRO A 151 26.96 -2.06 2.16
CA PRO A 151 27.53 -0.84 2.69
C PRO A 151 27.77 -0.96 4.20
N ASN A 152 28.89 -0.39 4.67
CA ASN A 152 29.26 -0.44 6.07
C ASN A 152 28.41 0.49 6.97
N GLN A 153 27.76 1.50 6.38
CA GLN A 153 26.95 2.52 7.07
C GLN A 153 25.72 2.89 6.23
N ASN A 154 24.69 3.38 6.90
CA ASN A 154 23.49 3.92 6.28
C ASN A 154 22.76 2.93 5.32
N ARG A 155 22.73 1.64 5.63
CA ARG A 155 22.07 0.62 4.79
C ARG A 155 20.63 0.97 4.47
N TYR A 156 19.91 1.51 5.44
CA TYR A 156 18.53 1.96 5.28
C TYR A 156 18.29 2.98 4.15
N LYS A 157 19.36 3.62 3.66
CA LYS A 157 19.31 4.56 2.53
C LYS A 157 19.48 3.90 1.17
N TYR A 158 19.90 2.65 1.15
CA TYR A 158 20.13 1.94 -0.11
C TYR A 158 18.90 1.15 -0.51
N SER A 159 18.58 1.20 -1.80
CA SER A 159 17.73 0.19 -2.42
C SER A 159 18.59 -1.00 -2.85
N GLU A 160 18.01 -2.18 -2.77
CA GLU A 160 18.70 -3.45 -2.93
C GLU A 160 18.11 -4.26 -4.08
N SER A 161 18.98 -4.82 -4.90
CA SER A 161 18.57 -5.70 -5.98
C SER A 161 19.18 -7.07 -5.79
N ALA A 162 18.36 -8.08 -5.63
CA ALA A 162 18.73 -9.49 -5.55
C ALA A 162 18.17 -10.30 -6.74
N SER A 163 18.42 -11.60 -6.74
CA SER A 163 17.85 -12.49 -7.73
C SER A 163 16.35 -12.66 -7.48
N GLY A 164 15.53 -12.07 -8.36
CA GLY A 164 14.07 -12.25 -8.33
C GLY A 164 13.31 -11.28 -7.44
N ILE A 165 13.96 -10.44 -6.62
CA ILE A 165 13.32 -9.44 -5.77
C ILE A 165 14.04 -8.09 -5.84
N PHE A 166 13.32 -7.04 -5.47
CA PHE A 166 13.86 -5.70 -5.29
C PHE A 166 13.34 -5.11 -3.98
N GLU A 167 14.25 -4.59 -3.16
CA GLU A 167 13.92 -3.91 -1.92
C GLU A 167 14.19 -2.41 -2.08
N PRO A 168 13.19 -1.54 -1.95
CA PRO A 168 13.39 -0.11 -1.91
C PRO A 168 14.03 0.33 -0.58
N ARG A 169 14.71 1.48 -0.56
CA ARG A 169 15.21 2.08 0.68
C ARG A 169 14.09 2.25 1.70
N GLU A 170 14.43 2.21 2.99
CA GLU A 170 13.46 2.17 4.08
C GLU A 170 12.41 3.28 4.03
N GLU A 171 12.85 4.53 3.77
CA GLU A 171 11.99 5.72 3.81
C GLU A 171 10.89 5.78 2.73
N VAL A 172 10.86 4.84 1.78
CA VAL A 172 9.86 4.82 0.70
C VAL A 172 9.12 3.50 0.59
N LYS A 173 9.34 2.58 1.52
CA LYS A 173 8.66 1.28 1.54
C LYS A 173 7.14 1.44 1.61
N GLY A 174 6.64 2.30 2.49
CA GLY A 174 5.22 2.58 2.61
C GLY A 174 4.64 3.30 1.39
N ASP A 175 5.37 4.27 0.80
CA ASP A 175 4.98 4.92 -0.45
C ASP A 175 4.75 3.90 -1.57
N VAL A 176 5.71 2.97 -1.71
CA VAL A 176 5.62 1.88 -2.68
C VAL A 176 4.43 1.00 -2.38
N ALA A 177 4.24 0.59 -1.12
CA ALA A 177 3.13 -0.26 -0.70
C ALA A 177 1.77 0.36 -1.04
N ARG A 178 1.53 1.61 -0.64
CA ARG A 178 0.29 2.34 -0.90
C ARG A 178 0.00 2.54 -2.40
N ALA A 179 1.04 2.68 -3.21
CA ALA A 179 0.90 2.74 -4.66
C ALA A 179 0.59 1.37 -5.30
N MET A 180 1.15 0.29 -4.76
CA MET A 180 0.89 -1.08 -5.22
C MET A 180 -0.53 -1.53 -4.88
N PHE A 181 -1.00 -1.27 -3.64
CA PHE A 181 -2.40 -1.53 -3.27
C PHE A 181 -3.38 -0.71 -4.10
N TYR A 182 -3.08 0.58 -4.35
CA TYR A 182 -3.87 1.41 -5.25
C TYR A 182 -3.98 0.78 -6.64
N PHE A 183 -2.84 0.44 -7.25
CA PHE A 183 -2.85 -0.13 -8.60
C PHE A 183 -3.67 -1.42 -8.67
N TYR A 184 -3.43 -2.33 -7.75
CA TYR A 184 -4.16 -3.61 -7.73
C TYR A 184 -5.66 -3.42 -7.50
N THR A 185 -6.05 -2.51 -6.60
CA THR A 185 -7.47 -2.19 -6.39
C THR A 185 -8.13 -1.66 -7.66
N MET A 186 -7.48 -0.70 -8.34
CA MET A 186 -8.09 -0.02 -9.48
C MET A 186 -8.07 -0.85 -10.78
N TYR A 187 -7.12 -1.79 -10.90
CA TYR A 187 -6.82 -2.51 -12.15
C TYR A 187 -6.62 -4.01 -11.94
N LYS A 188 -7.39 -4.58 -11.01
CA LYS A 188 -7.26 -6.01 -10.62
C LYS A 188 -7.40 -6.95 -11.81
N GLU A 189 -8.40 -6.72 -12.67
CA GLU A 189 -8.68 -7.61 -13.82
C GLU A 189 -7.47 -7.66 -14.78
N GLU A 190 -6.91 -6.51 -15.15
CA GLU A 190 -5.77 -6.42 -16.05
C GLU A 190 -4.47 -6.93 -15.38
N ALA A 191 -4.34 -6.74 -14.07
CA ALA A 191 -3.22 -7.23 -13.30
C ALA A 191 -3.21 -8.77 -13.23
N ASP A 192 -4.35 -9.38 -12.89
CA ASP A 192 -4.52 -10.82 -12.77
C ASP A 192 -4.46 -11.52 -14.14
N GLU A 193 -4.98 -10.90 -15.20
CA GLU A 193 -4.86 -11.44 -16.57
C GLU A 193 -3.38 -11.58 -16.99
N ALA A 194 -2.54 -10.65 -16.57
CA ALA A 194 -1.11 -10.70 -16.87
C ALA A 194 -0.32 -11.64 -15.95
N ASN A 195 -0.60 -11.65 -14.66
CA ASN A 195 -0.01 -12.54 -13.65
C ASN A 195 -0.77 -12.44 -12.32
N ASP A 196 -1.63 -13.37 -12.04
CA ASP A 196 -2.49 -13.44 -10.84
C ASP A 196 -1.70 -13.70 -9.53
N GLU A 197 -0.50 -14.27 -9.62
CA GLU A 197 0.36 -14.50 -8.45
C GLU A 197 1.18 -13.24 -8.07
N PHE A 198 1.36 -12.27 -8.98
CA PHE A 198 2.31 -11.18 -8.78
C PHE A 198 2.00 -10.31 -7.55
N PHE A 199 0.73 -10.03 -7.29
CA PHE A 199 0.33 -9.28 -6.10
C PHE A 199 0.44 -10.13 -4.83
N GLU A 200 -0.04 -11.35 -4.87
CA GLU A 200 -0.05 -12.26 -3.72
C GLU A 200 1.36 -12.58 -3.19
N LEU A 201 2.36 -12.66 -4.08
CA LEU A 201 3.76 -12.86 -3.71
C LEU A 201 4.36 -11.75 -2.82
N GLN A 202 3.75 -10.56 -2.81
CA GLN A 202 4.27 -9.39 -2.12
C GLN A 202 3.24 -8.70 -1.22
N LYS A 203 1.99 -9.12 -1.20
CA LYS A 203 0.89 -8.50 -0.47
C LYS A 203 1.20 -8.33 1.02
N GLU A 204 1.68 -9.38 1.67
CA GLU A 204 1.99 -9.37 3.10
C GLU A 204 3.13 -8.40 3.44
N ILE A 205 4.22 -8.45 2.69
CA ILE A 205 5.35 -7.54 2.95
C ILE A 205 5.01 -6.08 2.63
N LEU A 206 4.21 -5.83 1.61
CA LEU A 206 3.71 -4.49 1.31
C LEU A 206 2.82 -3.96 2.43
N TYR A 207 2.00 -4.82 3.04
CA TYR A 207 1.18 -4.42 4.18
C TYR A 207 2.04 -4.14 5.42
N ASP A 208 3.03 -4.97 5.71
CA ASP A 208 3.98 -4.74 6.78
C ASP A 208 4.72 -3.40 6.60
N TRP A 209 5.18 -3.10 5.39
CA TRP A 209 5.78 -1.81 5.07
C TRP A 209 4.83 -0.62 5.29
N HIS A 210 3.58 -0.76 4.87
CA HIS A 210 2.57 0.27 5.10
C HIS A 210 2.33 0.53 6.59
N GLN A 211 2.26 -0.52 7.41
CA GLN A 211 2.04 -0.39 8.85
C GLN A 211 3.23 0.26 9.59
N ASN A 212 4.45 0.07 9.10
CA ASN A 212 5.67 0.57 9.73
C ASN A 212 6.14 1.93 9.20
N ASP A 213 5.50 2.48 8.18
CA ASP A 213 5.84 3.75 7.54
C ASP A 213 4.70 4.75 7.60
N GLN A 214 4.89 5.82 8.39
CA GLN A 214 3.88 6.86 8.56
C GLN A 214 3.65 7.63 7.25
N ILE A 215 2.38 7.87 6.93
CA ILE A 215 2.00 8.74 5.82
C ILE A 215 2.52 10.15 6.07
N THR A 216 3.34 10.65 5.16
CA THR A 216 3.95 11.99 5.26
C THR A 216 3.04 13.07 4.66
N ASN A 217 3.30 14.32 5.05
CA ASN A 217 2.61 15.46 4.40
C ASN A 217 2.94 15.54 2.91
N GLU A 218 4.16 15.18 2.52
CA GLU A 218 4.61 15.15 1.13
C GLU A 218 3.82 14.14 0.30
N GLU A 219 3.49 12.98 0.84
CA GLU A 219 2.61 12.01 0.17
C GLU A 219 1.17 12.55 0.04
N ILE A 220 0.65 13.16 1.11
CA ILE A 220 -0.68 13.78 1.11
C ILE A 220 -0.74 14.90 0.06
N ASP A 221 0.22 15.80 0.04
CA ASP A 221 0.28 16.87 -0.95
C ASP A 221 0.42 16.29 -2.37
N ARG A 222 1.29 15.30 -2.56
CA ARG A 222 1.48 14.63 -3.84
C ARG A 222 0.19 14.02 -4.39
N THR A 223 -0.56 13.30 -3.57
CA THR A 223 -1.79 12.63 -4.03
C THR A 223 -2.86 13.66 -4.42
N TRP A 224 -2.94 14.79 -3.73
CA TRP A 224 -3.83 15.88 -4.10
C TRP A 224 -3.37 16.64 -5.36
N TYR A 225 -2.06 16.84 -5.56
CA TYR A 225 -1.55 17.35 -6.85
C TYR A 225 -1.87 16.42 -8.01
N ILE A 226 -1.79 15.11 -7.82
CA ILE A 226 -2.23 14.15 -8.85
C ILE A 226 -3.73 14.28 -9.13
N ALA A 227 -4.55 14.48 -8.10
CA ALA A 227 -5.99 14.65 -8.25
C ALA A 227 -6.37 15.88 -9.11
N GLU A 228 -5.56 16.94 -9.14
CA GLU A 228 -5.76 18.07 -10.05
C GLU A 228 -5.68 17.66 -11.54
N TYR A 229 -4.95 16.60 -11.85
CA TYR A 229 -4.78 16.07 -13.21
C TYR A 229 -5.69 14.89 -13.52
N GLN A 230 -5.94 14.03 -12.53
CA GLN A 230 -6.63 12.73 -12.71
C GLN A 230 -7.97 12.64 -11.97
N ASN A 231 -8.41 13.69 -11.32
CA ASN A 231 -9.64 13.93 -10.57
C ASN A 231 -9.70 13.34 -9.16
N TYR A 232 -9.03 12.22 -8.88
CA TYR A 232 -9.11 11.56 -7.58
C TYR A 232 -7.73 11.36 -6.96
N PRO A 233 -7.60 11.53 -5.62
CA PRO A 233 -6.40 11.17 -4.88
C PRO A 233 -6.33 9.65 -4.66
N ASN A 234 -5.16 9.14 -4.28
CA ASN A 234 -5.01 7.76 -3.83
C ASN A 234 -5.66 7.59 -2.44
N PRO A 235 -6.74 6.80 -2.31
CA PRO A 235 -7.47 6.65 -1.05
C PRO A 235 -6.64 5.96 0.04
N PHE A 236 -5.67 5.11 -0.31
CA PHE A 236 -4.78 4.44 0.64
C PHE A 236 -3.73 5.36 1.30
N ILE A 237 -3.63 6.61 0.83
CA ILE A 237 -2.88 7.69 1.48
C ILE A 237 -3.81 8.51 2.39
N LEU A 238 -5.10 8.58 2.08
CA LEU A 238 -6.05 9.38 2.86
C LEU A 238 -6.56 8.65 4.11
N ASP A 239 -6.63 7.33 4.04
CA ASP A 239 -7.11 6.47 5.13
C ASP A 239 -6.14 5.31 5.35
N GLU A 240 -5.34 5.39 6.41
CA GLU A 240 -4.34 4.36 6.76
C GLU A 240 -4.95 3.00 7.13
N THR A 241 -6.25 2.96 7.50
CA THR A 241 -6.93 1.70 7.84
C THR A 241 -7.44 0.96 6.60
N LEU A 242 -7.44 1.62 5.45
CA LEU A 242 -8.14 1.14 4.26
C LEU A 242 -7.54 -0.16 3.71
N ILE A 243 -6.21 -0.30 3.71
CA ILE A 243 -5.55 -1.53 3.25
C ILE A 243 -6.00 -2.73 4.08
N GLN A 244 -5.99 -2.60 5.41
CA GLN A 244 -6.43 -3.65 6.31
C GLN A 244 -7.87 -4.04 6.03
N ARG A 245 -8.77 -3.06 5.97
CA ARG A 245 -10.20 -3.28 5.76
C ARG A 245 -10.56 -3.83 4.38
N CYS A 246 -9.73 -3.57 3.36
CA CYS A 246 -9.93 -4.12 2.02
C CYS A 246 -9.37 -5.54 1.85
N TYR A 247 -8.18 -5.82 2.42
CA TYR A 247 -7.39 -6.99 2.02
C TYR A 247 -7.01 -7.94 3.14
N PHE A 248 -7.14 -7.50 4.40
CA PHE A 248 -6.77 -8.25 5.59
C PHE A 248 -7.94 -8.34 6.57
N VAL A 249 -9.13 -8.42 6.01
CA VAL A 249 -10.31 -8.78 6.79
C VAL A 249 -10.13 -10.23 7.20
N GLU A 250 -10.12 -10.49 8.49
CA GLU A 250 -10.33 -11.86 8.94
C GLU A 250 -11.71 -12.26 8.42
N ASP A 251 -11.79 -13.29 7.60
CA ASP A 251 -13.07 -13.89 7.22
C ASP A 251 -13.64 -14.52 8.49
N PHE A 252 -14.41 -13.72 9.23
CA PHE A 252 -15.13 -14.20 10.38
C PHE A 252 -16.26 -15.12 9.88
N ILE A 253 -15.99 -16.40 9.95
CA ILE A 253 -16.96 -17.43 9.59
C ILE A 253 -17.91 -17.58 10.79
N ILE A 254 -19.17 -17.20 10.62
CA ILE A 254 -20.17 -17.38 11.68
C ILE A 254 -20.18 -18.85 12.09
N GLY A 255 -19.99 -19.10 13.38
CA GLY A 255 -19.83 -20.44 13.93
C GLY A 255 -18.38 -20.89 14.18
N ASP A 256 -17.38 -20.22 13.60
CA ASP A 256 -15.95 -20.44 13.92
C ASP A 256 -15.55 -19.58 15.13
N VAL A 257 -15.96 -20.00 16.30
CA VAL A 257 -15.82 -19.23 17.55
C VAL A 257 -14.40 -19.31 18.11
N ASN A 258 -13.65 -20.36 17.76
CA ASN A 258 -12.26 -20.50 18.16
C ASN A 258 -11.29 -19.83 17.17
N GLN A 259 -11.80 -19.35 16.02
CA GLN A 259 -11.07 -18.62 14.98
C GLN A 259 -9.92 -19.44 14.36
N ASP A 260 -10.13 -20.75 14.18
CA ASP A 260 -9.16 -21.64 13.51
C ASP A 260 -9.47 -21.85 12.01
N SER A 261 -10.43 -21.11 11.48
CA SER A 261 -10.95 -21.17 10.10
C SER A 261 -11.67 -22.48 9.74
N ILE A 262 -12.08 -23.27 10.74
CA ILE A 262 -12.76 -24.56 10.55
C ILE A 262 -13.96 -24.66 11.49
N ILE A 263 -15.17 -24.58 10.96
CA ILE A 263 -16.37 -24.86 11.76
C ILE A 263 -16.40 -26.35 12.14
N ASN A 264 -16.27 -26.65 13.43
CA ASN A 264 -16.26 -28.01 13.91
C ASN A 264 -16.70 -28.12 15.41
N VAL A 265 -16.55 -29.32 15.99
CA VAL A 265 -16.96 -29.59 17.39
C VAL A 265 -16.17 -28.75 18.42
N LEU A 266 -15.00 -28.20 18.06
CA LEU A 266 -14.21 -27.38 18.98
C LEU A 266 -14.90 -26.04 19.25
N ASP A 267 -15.60 -25.47 18.26
CA ASP A 267 -16.39 -24.25 18.41
C ASP A 267 -17.59 -24.46 19.35
N ILE A 268 -18.25 -25.63 19.23
CA ILE A 268 -19.30 -26.02 20.16
C ILE A 268 -18.76 -26.05 21.60
N ILE A 269 -17.56 -26.53 21.81
CA ILE A 269 -16.91 -26.59 23.12
C ILE A 269 -16.67 -25.17 23.66
N VAL A 270 -16.25 -24.22 22.80
CA VAL A 270 -16.05 -22.82 23.19
C VAL A 270 -17.36 -22.18 23.61
N ILE A 271 -18.43 -22.30 22.81
CA ILE A 271 -19.76 -21.76 23.14
C ILE A 271 -20.28 -22.42 24.45
N MET A 272 -20.11 -23.73 24.60
CA MET A 272 -20.57 -24.46 25.79
C MET A 272 -19.85 -23.99 27.07
N ASN A 273 -18.53 -23.76 26.98
CA ASN A 273 -17.75 -23.24 28.10
C ASN A 273 -18.21 -21.81 28.51
N TYR A 274 -18.54 -20.97 27.53
CA TYR A 274 -19.09 -19.65 27.78
C TYR A 274 -20.45 -19.71 28.46
N ILE A 275 -21.40 -20.53 27.98
CA ILE A 275 -22.71 -20.71 28.59
C ILE A 275 -22.64 -21.25 30.05
N LEU A 276 -21.56 -22.00 30.34
CA LEU A 276 -21.32 -22.57 31.69
C LEU A 276 -20.53 -21.61 32.60
N ASP A 277 -20.28 -20.35 32.16
CA ASP A 277 -19.50 -19.35 32.90
C ASP A 277 -18.05 -19.80 33.19
N LEU A 278 -17.45 -20.64 32.33
CA LEU A 278 -16.08 -21.15 32.49
C LEU A 278 -15.05 -20.29 31.79
N ILE A 279 -15.44 -19.55 30.76
CA ILE A 279 -14.58 -18.62 29.97
C ILE A 279 -15.39 -17.35 29.67
N GLU A 280 -14.66 -16.26 29.36
CA GLU A 280 -15.21 -15.06 28.73
C GLU A 280 -14.89 -15.10 27.24
N LEU A 281 -15.79 -14.59 26.39
CA LEU A 281 -15.58 -14.37 24.97
C LEU A 281 -15.33 -12.89 24.72
N ASP A 282 -14.47 -12.57 23.77
CA ASP A 282 -14.32 -11.20 23.26
C ASP A 282 -15.51 -10.81 22.37
N GLN A 283 -15.54 -9.54 21.91
CA GLN A 283 -16.66 -9.04 21.12
C GLN A 283 -16.84 -9.80 19.81
N THR A 284 -15.76 -10.13 19.13
CA THR A 284 -15.77 -10.90 17.88
C THR A 284 -16.29 -12.31 18.10
N GLN A 285 -15.79 -12.99 19.12
CA GLN A 285 -16.25 -14.34 19.46
C GLN A 285 -17.75 -14.36 19.83
N LEU A 286 -18.26 -13.32 20.50
CA LEU A 286 -19.69 -13.18 20.78
C LEU A 286 -20.52 -13.06 19.50
N GLU A 287 -20.06 -12.27 18.53
CA GLU A 287 -20.70 -12.11 17.22
C GLU A 287 -20.69 -13.42 16.40
N LEU A 288 -19.56 -14.17 16.45
CA LEU A 288 -19.44 -15.46 15.78
C LEU A 288 -20.29 -16.56 16.41
N ALA A 289 -20.56 -16.45 17.72
CA ALA A 289 -21.32 -17.44 18.49
C ALA A 289 -22.83 -17.25 18.43
N ASP A 290 -23.33 -16.06 18.03
CA ASP A 290 -24.75 -15.73 17.90
C ASP A 290 -25.29 -16.12 16.52
N LEU A 291 -25.46 -17.43 16.29
CA LEU A 291 -25.88 -17.96 14.98
C LEU A 291 -27.29 -17.59 14.60
N ASN A 292 -28.16 -17.28 15.59
CA ASN A 292 -29.55 -16.92 15.36
C ASN A 292 -29.81 -15.41 15.36
N ASN A 293 -28.77 -14.60 15.63
CA ASN A 293 -28.82 -13.13 15.66
C ASN A 293 -29.84 -12.55 16.68
N ASP A 294 -30.02 -13.22 17.83
CA ASP A 294 -30.95 -12.75 18.87
C ASP A 294 -30.25 -11.95 19.98
N ASN A 295 -28.96 -11.69 19.87
CA ASN A 295 -28.07 -11.05 20.83
C ASN A 295 -27.86 -11.83 22.13
N GLY A 296 -28.11 -13.13 22.14
CA GLY A 296 -27.94 -13.97 23.31
C GLY A 296 -27.34 -15.32 23.03
N ILE A 297 -26.12 -15.56 23.49
CA ILE A 297 -25.43 -16.84 23.29
C ILE A 297 -26.02 -17.90 24.21
N ASN A 298 -26.64 -18.92 23.63
CA ASN A 298 -27.35 -19.96 24.36
C ASN A 298 -27.38 -21.31 23.61
N ILE A 299 -28.16 -22.28 24.10
CA ILE A 299 -28.22 -23.62 23.51
C ILE A 299 -28.78 -23.65 22.09
N LEU A 300 -29.55 -22.62 21.67
CA LEU A 300 -30.09 -22.58 20.32
C LEU A 300 -28.97 -22.34 19.28
N ASP A 301 -27.96 -21.56 19.64
CA ASP A 301 -26.79 -21.32 18.78
C ASP A 301 -25.98 -22.60 18.59
N ILE A 302 -25.81 -23.39 19.67
CA ILE A 302 -25.19 -24.72 19.58
C ILE A 302 -25.97 -25.64 18.64
N VAL A 303 -27.29 -25.62 18.67
CA VAL A 303 -28.13 -26.45 17.79
C VAL A 303 -27.91 -26.04 16.32
N LEU A 304 -27.91 -24.74 16.02
CA LEU A 304 -27.64 -24.24 14.66
C LEU A 304 -26.23 -24.59 14.20
N LEU A 305 -25.26 -24.47 15.09
CA LEU A 305 -23.88 -24.82 14.76
C LEU A 305 -23.72 -26.33 14.46
N ILE A 306 -24.43 -27.19 15.19
CA ILE A 306 -24.47 -28.63 14.90
C ILE A 306 -25.10 -28.89 13.52
N GLU A 307 -26.19 -28.21 13.18
CA GLU A 307 -26.82 -28.32 11.85
C GLU A 307 -25.83 -27.94 10.72
N GLU A 308 -25.06 -26.86 10.93
CA GLU A 308 -24.03 -26.45 9.97
C GLU A 308 -22.90 -27.47 9.81
N ILE A 309 -22.41 -28.06 10.91
CA ILE A 309 -21.33 -29.07 10.90
C ILE A 309 -21.73 -30.37 10.17
N ILE A 310 -23.03 -30.76 10.20
CA ILE A 310 -23.50 -32.02 9.63
C ILE A 310 -24.14 -31.87 8.23
N SER A 311 -24.28 -30.63 7.70
CA SER A 311 -24.86 -30.34 6.38
C SER A 311 -23.84 -30.60 5.26
#